data_4dadb13b696eadd4f0180a521a952e97
#
_entry.id   4dadb13b696eadd4f0180a521a952e97
#
_cell.length_a   1.000
_cell.length_b   1.000
_cell.length_c   1.000
_cell.angle_alpha   90.00
_cell.angle_beta   90.00
_cell.angle_gamma   90.00
#
_symmetry.space_group_name_H-M   'P 1'
#
loop_
_entity.id
_entity.type
_entity.pdbx_description
1 polymer ?
#
loop_
_entity_poly.entity_id
_entity_poly.type
_entity_poly.pdbx_seq_one_letter_code
_entity_poly.pdbx_strand_id
1 'polypeptide(L)'
;LVTNQEIYVQVIKEPFAGKGPRVTTDIALPGRLLVLIPDYSYIGISKKIWDKYERRRLKKIARKLKTESTGIIMRTVAEGKSEEHIENDYNSLLDNWIKIEKKSNQKNAPVLVYEDMETASSVVRDLLTLDVEKIIIDSKNLFRKTQKYLEDLSPSLLERLELYKLKSPLFESFGIENEIDKLMRSKAWLKSGAYLIIEKTEAMVVVDVNSGRFVGKKLHEENSLKINLEAAREVARQLRLRDLSGLIVIDFIDMQLHENRKKVYLELRKELKKDRAKVAVAPISEFGILEMTRQRIRLSLLDSMSNECPSCQGSGRIISQETLITRIDHWLRRYKSKKFSFRLRLQLHPENAAYLNDEKKHILRGLMWQNFVHLKIEENNKVQRDSFVFLRTKDGADITNEMNLEKGP
;
A
#
# COMPACT_ATOMS: atom_id res chain seq x y z
N LEU A 1 -25.83 24.93 0.08
CA LEU A 1 -25.53 24.68 1.48
C LEU A 1 -25.64 25.98 2.28
N VAL A 2 -26.30 25.94 3.42
CA VAL A 2 -26.50 27.08 4.32
C VAL A 2 -25.70 26.80 5.61
N THR A 3 -25.23 27.86 6.29
CA THR A 3 -24.52 27.72 7.58
C THR A 3 -25.39 26.97 8.59
N ASN A 4 -24.84 25.98 9.29
CA ASN A 4 -25.51 25.11 10.26
C ASN A 4 -26.55 24.14 9.65
N GLN A 5 -26.53 23.93 8.35
CA GLN A 5 -27.35 22.90 7.72
C GLN A 5 -26.78 21.50 8.01
N GLU A 6 -27.61 20.61 8.53
CA GLU A 6 -27.29 19.20 8.66
C GLU A 6 -27.44 18.50 7.32
N ILE A 7 -26.45 17.71 6.93
CA ILE A 7 -26.41 16.98 5.65
C ILE A 7 -25.88 15.58 5.85
N TYR A 8 -26.30 14.65 4.99
CA TYR A 8 -25.64 13.35 4.91
C TYR A 8 -24.30 13.48 4.21
N VAL A 9 -23.29 12.84 4.79
CA VAL A 9 -21.97 12.68 4.16
C VAL A 9 -21.53 11.23 4.22
N GLN A 10 -21.02 10.75 3.11
CA GLN A 10 -20.41 9.42 3.00
C GLN A 10 -18.90 9.54 2.88
N VAL A 11 -18.16 8.79 3.71
CA VAL A 11 -16.70 8.70 3.61
C VAL A 11 -16.33 7.85 2.41
N ILE A 12 -15.65 8.44 1.41
CA ILE A 12 -15.17 7.73 0.22
C ILE A 12 -13.76 7.19 0.44
N LYS A 13 -12.94 7.92 1.20
CA LYS A 13 -11.55 7.56 1.51
C LYS A 13 -11.23 7.91 2.95
N GLU A 14 -10.53 7.02 3.59
CA GLU A 14 -9.99 7.22 4.93
C GLU A 14 -8.93 8.34 4.97
N PRO A 15 -8.67 8.94 6.14
CA PRO A 15 -7.60 9.90 6.33
C PRO A 15 -6.25 9.28 5.90
N PHE A 16 -5.40 10.07 5.22
CA PHE A 16 -4.11 9.58 4.78
C PHE A 16 -3.05 10.69 4.74
N ALA A 17 -1.82 10.40 5.21
CA ALA A 17 -0.67 11.29 5.15
C ALA A 17 -0.95 12.73 5.63
N GLY A 18 -1.61 12.88 6.79
CA GLY A 18 -1.96 14.19 7.37
C GLY A 18 -3.13 14.90 6.69
N LYS A 19 -3.76 14.29 5.67
CA LYS A 19 -4.97 14.80 5.03
C LYS A 19 -6.20 14.17 5.67
N GLY A 20 -7.26 14.96 5.90
CA GLY A 20 -8.54 14.48 6.39
C GLY A 20 -9.23 13.48 5.45
N PRO A 21 -10.30 12.82 5.91
CA PRO A 21 -11.06 11.89 5.08
C PRO A 21 -11.70 12.63 3.89
N ARG A 22 -11.83 11.92 2.77
CA ARG A 22 -12.59 12.44 1.64
C ARG A 22 -14.04 12.02 1.77
N VAL A 23 -14.94 12.96 1.76
CA VAL A 23 -16.38 12.75 1.88
C VAL A 23 -17.13 13.23 0.63
N THR A 24 -18.35 12.73 0.44
CA THR A 24 -19.30 13.16 -0.59
C THR A 24 -20.70 13.27 0.01
N THR A 25 -21.52 14.11 -0.56
CA THR A 25 -22.96 14.18 -0.32
C THR A 25 -23.78 13.28 -1.25
N ASP A 26 -23.15 12.76 -2.30
CA ASP A 26 -23.76 11.78 -3.22
C ASP A 26 -23.71 10.40 -2.56
N ILE A 27 -24.74 10.08 -1.78
CA ILE A 27 -24.83 8.82 -1.04
C ILE A 27 -25.06 7.68 -2.00
N ALA A 28 -24.28 6.62 -1.86
CA ALA A 28 -24.41 5.40 -2.67
C ALA A 28 -24.39 4.17 -1.76
N LEU A 29 -25.43 3.36 -1.82
CA LEU A 29 -25.55 2.10 -1.07
C LEU A 29 -25.23 0.93 -2.00
N PRO A 30 -24.06 0.30 -1.88
CA PRO A 30 -23.66 -0.80 -2.74
C PRO A 30 -24.34 -2.10 -2.32
N GLY A 31 -25.20 -2.63 -3.21
CA GLY A 31 -25.69 -4.01 -3.16
C GLY A 31 -24.77 -4.96 -3.94
N ARG A 32 -25.20 -6.20 -4.08
CA ARG A 32 -24.49 -7.21 -4.86
C ARG A 32 -24.69 -7.01 -6.36
N LEU A 33 -25.93 -6.84 -6.81
CA LEU A 33 -26.32 -6.77 -8.23
C LEU A 33 -26.44 -5.32 -8.70
N LEU A 34 -26.76 -4.41 -7.80
CA LEU A 34 -26.93 -2.99 -8.11
C LEU A 34 -26.36 -2.08 -7.00
N VAL A 35 -26.26 -0.80 -7.32
CA VAL A 35 -25.99 0.27 -6.35
C VAL A 35 -27.22 1.15 -6.32
N LEU A 36 -27.78 1.40 -5.14
CA LEU A 36 -28.87 2.35 -4.91
C LEU A 36 -28.28 3.73 -4.62
N ILE A 37 -28.81 4.75 -5.28
CA ILE A 37 -28.43 6.15 -5.08
C ILE A 37 -29.70 6.90 -4.67
N PRO A 38 -29.88 7.19 -3.37
CA PRO A 38 -30.99 8.00 -2.90
C PRO A 38 -30.95 9.42 -3.47
N ASP A 39 -32.11 10.06 -3.57
CA ASP A 39 -32.29 11.45 -4.03
C ASP A 39 -31.78 11.75 -5.47
N TYR A 40 -31.52 10.71 -6.26
CA TYR A 40 -31.09 10.84 -7.64
C TYR A 40 -31.98 10.04 -8.59
N SER A 41 -32.36 10.65 -9.72
CA SER A 41 -33.15 10.00 -10.75
C SER A 41 -32.29 9.52 -11.93
N TYR A 42 -31.35 8.60 -11.68
CA TYR A 42 -30.39 8.11 -12.68
C TYR A 42 -30.43 6.59 -12.85
N ILE A 43 -30.28 6.09 -14.09
CA ILE A 43 -30.09 4.66 -14.38
C ILE A 43 -28.75 4.47 -15.09
N GLY A 44 -27.81 3.79 -14.41
CA GLY A 44 -26.54 3.37 -14.95
C GLY A 44 -26.46 1.86 -15.18
N ILE A 45 -25.60 1.43 -16.10
CA ILE A 45 -25.24 0.02 -16.31
C ILE A 45 -23.73 -0.06 -16.42
N SER A 46 -23.12 -1.00 -15.71
CA SER A 46 -21.67 -1.21 -15.75
C SER A 46 -21.13 -1.19 -17.18
N LYS A 47 -20.06 -0.45 -17.41
CA LYS A 47 -19.37 -0.40 -18.70
C LYS A 47 -18.71 -1.72 -19.07
N LYS A 48 -18.56 -2.64 -18.12
CA LYS A 48 -17.95 -3.98 -18.31
C LYS A 48 -18.93 -4.99 -18.92
N ILE A 49 -20.25 -4.70 -18.95
CA ILE A 49 -21.24 -5.53 -19.62
C ILE A 49 -21.24 -5.09 -21.10
N TRP A 50 -20.71 -5.95 -21.96
CA TRP A 50 -20.54 -5.64 -23.39
C TRP A 50 -21.74 -6.00 -24.24
N ASP A 51 -22.52 -7.02 -23.84
CA ASP A 51 -23.68 -7.47 -24.58
C ASP A 51 -24.80 -6.40 -24.62
N LYS A 52 -25.15 -5.95 -25.81
CA LYS A 52 -26.16 -4.93 -26.03
C LYS A 52 -27.57 -5.39 -25.62
N TYR A 53 -27.89 -6.68 -25.78
CA TYR A 53 -29.21 -7.24 -25.44
C TYR A 53 -29.34 -7.29 -23.91
N GLU A 54 -28.33 -7.77 -23.22
CA GLU A 54 -28.28 -7.82 -21.76
C GLU A 54 -28.35 -6.41 -21.15
N ARG A 55 -27.64 -5.46 -21.73
CA ARG A 55 -27.72 -4.04 -21.28
C ARG A 55 -29.12 -3.49 -21.42
N ARG A 56 -29.83 -3.83 -22.51
CA ARG A 56 -31.24 -3.42 -22.71
C ARG A 56 -32.16 -4.09 -21.69
N ARG A 57 -31.98 -5.39 -21.43
CA ARG A 57 -32.74 -6.16 -20.45
C ARG A 57 -32.58 -5.55 -19.06
N LEU A 58 -31.35 -5.36 -18.58
CA LEU A 58 -31.07 -4.77 -17.30
C LEU A 58 -31.58 -3.33 -17.17
N LYS A 59 -31.50 -2.55 -18.24
CA LYS A 59 -32.09 -1.20 -18.27
C LYS A 59 -33.58 -1.21 -18.12
N LYS A 60 -34.28 -2.20 -18.71
CA LYS A 60 -35.76 -2.37 -18.60
C LYS A 60 -36.12 -2.73 -17.14
N ILE A 61 -35.39 -3.65 -16.50
CA ILE A 61 -35.60 -4.01 -15.10
C ILE A 61 -35.36 -2.79 -14.19
N ALA A 62 -34.23 -2.07 -14.36
CA ALA A 62 -33.93 -0.87 -13.58
C ALA A 62 -35.02 0.21 -13.69
N ARG A 63 -35.64 0.36 -14.87
CA ARG A 63 -36.77 1.30 -15.08
C ARG A 63 -38.04 0.91 -14.34
N LYS A 64 -38.30 -0.40 -14.18
CA LYS A 64 -39.45 -0.89 -13.42
C LYS A 64 -39.28 -0.68 -11.91
N LEU A 65 -38.07 -0.92 -11.42
CA LEU A 65 -37.74 -0.83 -9.97
C LEU A 65 -37.55 0.61 -9.50
N LYS A 66 -37.11 1.49 -10.39
CA LYS A 66 -36.79 2.87 -10.06
C LYS A 66 -38.04 3.65 -9.62
N THR A 67 -37.92 4.35 -8.50
CA THR A 67 -38.88 5.38 -8.06
C THR A 67 -38.41 6.77 -8.52
N GLU A 68 -39.21 7.83 -8.29
CA GLU A 68 -38.84 9.20 -8.65
C GLU A 68 -37.62 9.70 -7.83
N SER A 69 -37.45 9.19 -6.61
CA SER A 69 -36.40 9.60 -5.67
C SER A 69 -35.21 8.63 -5.59
N THR A 70 -35.12 7.61 -6.48
CA THR A 70 -34.01 6.65 -6.42
C THR A 70 -33.31 6.46 -7.76
N GLY A 71 -31.97 6.51 -7.74
CA GLY A 71 -31.13 6.10 -8.85
C GLY A 71 -30.63 4.66 -8.68
N ILE A 72 -30.38 3.99 -9.81
CA ILE A 72 -29.92 2.60 -9.83
C ILE A 72 -28.74 2.47 -10.79
N ILE A 73 -27.64 1.86 -10.31
CA ILE A 73 -26.53 1.46 -11.17
C ILE A 73 -26.40 -0.07 -11.14
N MET A 74 -26.69 -0.73 -12.27
CA MET A 74 -26.50 -2.19 -12.41
C MET A 74 -25.02 -2.53 -12.43
N ARG A 75 -24.60 -3.46 -11.57
CA ARG A 75 -23.22 -3.97 -11.49
C ARG A 75 -23.00 -5.09 -12.51
N THR A 76 -21.74 -5.41 -12.79
CA THR A 76 -21.36 -6.49 -13.71
C THR A 76 -21.94 -7.84 -13.28
N VAL A 77 -22.02 -8.08 -11.97
CA VAL A 77 -22.55 -9.33 -11.38
C VAL A 77 -24.05 -9.54 -11.68
N ALA A 78 -24.78 -8.50 -12.09
CA ALA A 78 -26.18 -8.60 -12.48
C ALA A 78 -26.39 -9.27 -13.86
N GLU A 79 -25.32 -9.44 -14.64
CA GLU A 79 -25.37 -10.11 -15.94
C GLU A 79 -25.87 -11.56 -15.80
N GLY A 80 -26.91 -11.91 -16.57
CA GLY A 80 -27.55 -13.22 -16.53
C GLY A 80 -28.44 -13.52 -15.32
N LYS A 81 -28.58 -12.59 -14.36
CA LYS A 81 -29.45 -12.78 -13.19
C LYS A 81 -30.90 -12.53 -13.50
N SER A 82 -31.80 -13.26 -12.80
CA SER A 82 -33.24 -13.08 -12.94
C SER A 82 -33.72 -11.71 -12.44
N GLU A 83 -34.88 -11.26 -12.88
CA GLU A 83 -35.51 -10.01 -12.42
C GLU A 83 -35.78 -10.07 -10.92
N GLU A 84 -36.24 -11.20 -10.40
CA GLU A 84 -36.53 -11.44 -9.00
C GLU A 84 -35.28 -11.24 -8.08
N HIS A 85 -34.12 -11.77 -8.48
CA HIS A 85 -32.91 -11.56 -7.71
C HIS A 85 -32.48 -10.07 -7.64
N ILE A 86 -32.70 -9.35 -8.76
CA ILE A 86 -32.38 -7.91 -8.82
C ILE A 86 -33.36 -7.11 -7.96
N GLU A 87 -34.63 -7.47 -7.97
CA GLU A 87 -35.66 -6.86 -7.14
C GLU A 87 -35.44 -7.08 -5.67
N ASN A 88 -35.07 -8.28 -5.26
CA ASN A 88 -34.71 -8.59 -3.87
C ASN A 88 -33.53 -7.77 -3.38
N ASP A 89 -32.46 -7.62 -4.18
CA ASP A 89 -31.31 -6.78 -3.83
C ASP A 89 -31.72 -5.31 -3.72
N TYR A 90 -32.58 -4.81 -4.61
CA TYR A 90 -33.12 -3.46 -4.56
C TYR A 90 -33.95 -3.20 -3.30
N ASN A 91 -34.87 -4.09 -2.98
CA ASN A 91 -35.73 -3.94 -1.80
C ASN A 91 -34.94 -3.97 -0.51
N SER A 92 -33.93 -4.82 -0.41
CA SER A 92 -33.00 -4.87 0.74
C SER A 92 -32.26 -3.54 0.93
N LEU A 93 -31.81 -2.92 -0.16
CA LEU A 93 -31.13 -1.62 -0.11
C LEU A 93 -32.09 -0.48 0.25
N LEU A 94 -33.31 -0.53 -0.25
CA LEU A 94 -34.36 0.45 0.08
C LEU A 94 -34.70 0.39 1.56
N ASP A 95 -34.87 -0.81 2.12
CA ASP A 95 -35.09 -1.02 3.55
C ASP A 95 -33.94 -0.47 4.41
N ASN A 96 -32.70 -0.65 3.94
CA ASN A 96 -31.54 -0.07 4.62
C ASN A 96 -31.56 1.46 4.58
N TRP A 97 -31.94 2.06 3.45
CA TRP A 97 -32.07 3.51 3.33
C TRP A 97 -33.14 4.05 4.29
N ILE A 98 -34.31 3.42 4.36
CA ILE A 98 -35.39 3.80 5.30
C ILE A 98 -34.91 3.72 6.76
N LYS A 99 -34.08 2.72 7.11
CA LYS A 99 -33.48 2.62 8.46
C LYS A 99 -32.51 3.77 8.74
N ILE A 100 -31.70 4.16 7.74
CA ILE A 100 -30.78 5.30 7.82
C ILE A 100 -31.55 6.60 8.10
N GLU A 101 -32.61 6.88 7.31
CA GLU A 101 -33.45 8.05 7.48
C GLU A 101 -34.12 8.08 8.87
N LYS A 102 -34.67 6.96 9.31
CA LYS A 102 -35.26 6.87 10.68
C LYS A 102 -34.24 7.16 11.76
N LYS A 103 -33.02 6.65 11.63
CA LYS A 103 -31.95 6.85 12.63
C LYS A 103 -31.45 8.28 12.65
N SER A 104 -31.34 8.93 11.51
CA SER A 104 -30.92 10.35 11.43
C SER A 104 -31.97 11.28 12.04
N ASN A 105 -33.25 11.02 11.80
CA ASN A 105 -34.34 11.83 12.38
C ASN A 105 -34.49 11.71 13.91
N GLN A 106 -33.83 10.69 14.51
CA GLN A 106 -33.89 10.46 15.98
C GLN A 106 -32.68 11.02 16.74
N LYS A 107 -31.64 11.49 16.03
CA LYS A 107 -30.37 11.90 16.63
C LYS A 107 -29.88 13.19 16.00
N ASN A 108 -29.28 14.07 16.79
CA ASN A 108 -28.65 15.30 16.32
C ASN A 108 -27.28 15.01 15.69
N ALA A 109 -26.92 15.79 14.69
CA ALA A 109 -25.58 15.73 14.09
C ALA A 109 -24.50 16.26 15.05
N PRO A 110 -23.27 15.76 15.01
CA PRO A 110 -22.78 14.68 14.14
C PRO A 110 -23.09 13.28 14.70
N VAL A 111 -23.60 12.36 13.88
CA VAL A 111 -23.90 10.99 14.31
C VAL A 111 -23.59 9.99 13.18
N LEU A 112 -23.06 8.83 13.54
CA LEU A 112 -22.89 7.70 12.60
C LEU A 112 -24.27 7.04 12.38
N VAL A 113 -24.87 7.30 11.21
CA VAL A 113 -26.20 6.76 10.85
C VAL A 113 -26.12 5.39 10.22
N TYR A 114 -25.06 5.11 9.47
CA TYR A 114 -24.83 3.84 8.79
C TYR A 114 -23.34 3.52 8.71
N GLU A 115 -23.01 2.28 8.92
CA GLU A 115 -21.71 1.69 8.66
C GLU A 115 -21.92 0.52 7.71
N ASP A 116 -21.19 0.50 6.59
CA ASP A 116 -21.27 -0.63 5.65
C ASP A 116 -20.81 -1.90 6.35
N MET A 117 -21.25 -3.04 5.85
CA MET A 117 -20.94 -4.35 6.44
C MET A 117 -19.48 -4.47 6.86
N GLU A 118 -19.22 -5.18 7.97
CA GLU A 118 -17.88 -5.60 8.38
C GLU A 118 -17.04 -6.03 7.15
N THR A 119 -15.77 -5.68 7.13
CA THR A 119 -14.84 -5.90 6.00
C THR A 119 -14.98 -7.28 5.36
N ALA A 120 -15.20 -8.33 6.16
CA ALA A 120 -15.38 -9.69 5.66
C ALA A 120 -16.66 -9.89 4.85
N SER A 121 -17.77 -9.31 5.27
CA SER A 121 -19.03 -9.40 4.52
C SER A 121 -18.99 -8.59 3.23
N SER A 122 -18.28 -7.45 3.23
CA SER A 122 -18.06 -6.67 2.01
C SER A 122 -17.13 -7.41 1.03
N VAL A 123 -16.10 -8.09 1.53
CA VAL A 123 -15.23 -8.97 0.74
C VAL A 123 -16.03 -10.10 0.11
N VAL A 124 -16.87 -10.77 0.90
CA VAL A 124 -17.78 -11.83 0.39
C VAL A 124 -18.69 -11.27 -0.70
N ARG A 125 -19.34 -10.12 -0.47
CA ARG A 125 -20.20 -9.47 -1.46
C ARG A 125 -19.47 -9.12 -2.76
N ASP A 126 -18.26 -8.59 -2.66
CA ASP A 126 -17.55 -8.01 -3.81
C ASP A 126 -16.62 -8.99 -4.53
N LEU A 127 -16.13 -10.03 -3.84
CA LEU A 127 -15.16 -10.98 -4.36
C LEU A 127 -15.75 -12.33 -4.78
N LEU A 128 -16.91 -12.72 -4.26
CA LEU A 128 -17.52 -14.00 -4.61
C LEU A 128 -18.04 -14.01 -6.04
N THR A 129 -17.18 -14.47 -6.92
CA THR A 129 -17.52 -14.89 -8.27
C THR A 129 -17.68 -16.42 -8.32
N LEU A 130 -18.25 -16.93 -9.40
CA LEU A 130 -18.41 -18.38 -9.60
C LEU A 130 -17.08 -19.15 -9.66
N ASP A 131 -15.97 -18.42 -9.85
CA ASP A 131 -14.61 -18.99 -9.91
C ASP A 131 -14.00 -19.29 -8.52
N VAL A 132 -14.67 -18.87 -7.43
CA VAL A 132 -14.20 -19.17 -6.06
C VAL A 132 -14.50 -20.62 -5.74
N GLU A 133 -13.47 -21.43 -5.46
CA GLU A 133 -13.61 -22.84 -5.10
C GLU A 133 -13.99 -23.02 -3.63
N LYS A 134 -13.37 -22.26 -2.72
CA LYS A 134 -13.56 -22.38 -1.28
C LYS A 134 -13.52 -21.02 -0.57
N ILE A 135 -14.30 -20.92 0.50
CA ILE A 135 -14.31 -19.82 1.47
C ILE A 135 -13.99 -20.42 2.82
N ILE A 136 -12.82 -20.13 3.35
CA ILE A 136 -12.35 -20.72 4.59
C ILE A 136 -12.27 -19.64 5.66
N ILE A 137 -12.92 -19.84 6.79
CA ILE A 137 -13.05 -18.87 7.89
C ILE A 137 -12.66 -19.55 9.20
N ASP A 138 -11.79 -18.91 9.97
CA ASP A 138 -11.33 -19.39 11.30
C ASP A 138 -12.20 -18.90 12.47
N SER A 139 -12.92 -17.80 12.28
CA SER A 139 -13.83 -17.24 13.28
C SER A 139 -15.22 -17.87 13.19
N LYS A 140 -15.67 -18.57 14.26
CA LYS A 140 -17.02 -19.15 14.34
C LYS A 140 -18.13 -18.09 14.18
N ASN A 141 -17.94 -16.91 14.72
CA ASN A 141 -18.91 -15.83 14.62
C ASN A 141 -19.04 -15.34 13.18
N LEU A 142 -17.89 -15.09 12.53
CA LEU A 142 -17.84 -14.67 11.15
C LEU A 142 -18.39 -15.74 10.21
N PHE A 143 -18.08 -17.02 10.45
CA PHE A 143 -18.63 -18.15 9.70
C PHE A 143 -20.16 -18.14 9.72
N ARG A 144 -20.79 -18.01 10.89
CA ARG A 144 -22.26 -17.97 11.03
C ARG A 144 -22.87 -16.77 10.32
N LYS A 145 -22.25 -15.59 10.42
CA LYS A 145 -22.71 -14.38 9.71
C LYS A 145 -22.62 -14.58 8.18
N THR A 146 -21.50 -15.12 7.70
CA THR A 146 -21.29 -15.40 6.26
C THR A 146 -22.24 -16.48 5.77
N GLN A 147 -22.47 -17.53 6.55
CA GLN A 147 -23.41 -18.58 6.23
C GLN A 147 -24.83 -18.01 6.00
N LYS A 148 -25.34 -17.27 6.99
CA LYS A 148 -26.66 -16.62 6.86
C LYS A 148 -26.74 -15.69 5.66
N TYR A 149 -25.70 -14.91 5.40
CA TYR A 149 -25.62 -14.02 4.23
C TYR A 149 -25.66 -14.81 2.90
N LEU A 150 -25.00 -15.96 2.82
CA LEU A 150 -25.00 -16.82 1.63
C LEU A 150 -26.33 -17.58 1.44
N GLU A 151 -27.00 -17.98 2.54
CA GLU A 151 -28.34 -18.59 2.50
C GLU A 151 -29.33 -17.68 1.77
N ASP A 152 -29.31 -16.38 2.11
CA ASP A 152 -30.23 -15.39 1.52
C ASP A 152 -29.87 -15.03 0.06
N LEU A 153 -28.57 -15.04 -0.30
CA LEU A 153 -28.11 -14.45 -1.57
C LEU A 153 -27.60 -15.45 -2.61
N SER A 154 -27.08 -16.59 -2.20
CA SER A 154 -26.46 -17.56 -3.12
C SER A 154 -26.29 -18.93 -2.46
N PRO A 155 -27.36 -19.71 -2.34
CA PRO A 155 -27.30 -21.05 -1.70
C PRO A 155 -26.25 -21.97 -2.32
N SER A 156 -25.98 -21.84 -3.63
CA SER A 156 -24.95 -22.62 -4.34
C SER A 156 -23.51 -22.39 -3.85
N LEU A 157 -23.25 -21.31 -3.11
CA LEU A 157 -21.93 -21.03 -2.53
C LEU A 157 -21.80 -21.54 -1.10
N LEU A 158 -22.87 -22.01 -0.46
CA LEU A 158 -22.82 -22.60 0.88
C LEU A 158 -21.94 -23.83 0.95
N GLU A 159 -21.96 -24.68 -0.07
CA GLU A 159 -21.12 -25.88 -0.17
C GLU A 159 -19.64 -25.58 -0.20
N ARG A 160 -19.27 -24.34 -0.55
CA ARG A 160 -17.88 -23.86 -0.62
C ARG A 160 -17.42 -23.19 0.65
N LEU A 161 -18.31 -23.00 1.64
CA LEU A 161 -18.02 -22.36 2.92
C LEU A 161 -17.52 -23.39 3.93
N GLU A 162 -16.30 -23.26 4.39
CA GLU A 162 -15.65 -24.16 5.34
C GLU A 162 -15.23 -23.42 6.61
N LEU A 163 -15.52 -23.99 7.79
CA LEU A 163 -14.97 -23.51 9.05
C LEU A 163 -13.59 -24.15 9.28
N TYR A 164 -12.55 -23.32 9.39
CA TYR A 164 -11.22 -23.78 9.74
C TYR A 164 -11.15 -24.25 11.20
N LYS A 165 -10.66 -25.48 11.43
CA LYS A 165 -10.66 -26.11 12.76
C LYS A 165 -9.28 -26.53 13.23
N LEU A 166 -8.22 -26.34 12.42
CA LEU A 166 -6.87 -26.72 12.82
C LEU A 166 -6.33 -25.76 13.88
N LYS A 167 -5.32 -26.20 14.64
CA LYS A 167 -4.67 -25.37 15.67
C LYS A 167 -3.64 -24.40 15.09
N SER A 168 -3.07 -24.70 13.92
CA SER A 168 -2.13 -23.80 13.22
C SER A 168 -2.85 -22.57 12.69
N PRO A 169 -2.20 -21.42 12.59
CA PRO A 169 -2.77 -20.23 11.96
C PRO A 169 -3.21 -20.51 10.51
N LEU A 170 -4.35 -19.94 10.12
CA LEU A 170 -4.95 -20.16 8.80
C LEU A 170 -3.99 -19.80 7.67
N PHE A 171 -3.38 -18.63 7.70
CA PHE A 171 -2.49 -18.16 6.65
C PHE A 171 -1.20 -18.99 6.55
N GLU A 172 -0.68 -19.46 7.69
CA GLU A 172 0.49 -20.34 7.72
C GLU A 172 0.18 -21.69 7.03
N SER A 173 -0.99 -22.26 7.30
CA SER A 173 -1.42 -23.54 6.72
C SER A 173 -1.56 -23.50 5.19
N PHE A 174 -1.80 -22.34 4.63
CA PHE A 174 -1.87 -22.11 3.17
C PHE A 174 -0.60 -21.47 2.59
N GLY A 175 0.45 -21.28 3.39
CA GLY A 175 1.71 -20.68 2.95
C GLY A 175 1.62 -19.18 2.65
N ILE A 176 0.52 -18.53 3.05
CA ILE A 176 0.25 -17.10 2.77
C ILE A 176 1.22 -16.21 3.57
N GLU A 177 1.56 -16.55 4.82
CA GLU A 177 2.54 -15.82 5.63
C GLU A 177 3.88 -15.68 4.90
N ASN A 178 4.39 -16.78 4.36
CA ASN A 178 5.64 -16.77 3.59
C ASN A 178 5.55 -15.88 2.32
N GLU A 179 4.39 -15.81 1.68
CA GLU A 179 4.20 -14.90 0.54
C GLU A 179 4.15 -13.44 0.99
N ILE A 180 3.51 -13.14 2.12
CA ILE A 180 3.48 -11.78 2.71
C ILE A 180 4.92 -11.33 3.04
N ASP A 181 5.73 -12.17 3.68
CA ASP A 181 7.12 -11.87 4.01
C ASP A 181 7.97 -11.57 2.76
N LYS A 182 7.72 -12.30 1.67
CA LYS A 182 8.38 -12.01 0.38
C LYS A 182 7.94 -10.67 -0.21
N LEU A 183 6.67 -10.31 -0.05
CA LEU A 183 6.14 -9.04 -0.54
C LEU A 183 6.67 -7.82 0.22
N MET A 184 7.15 -7.99 1.45
CA MET A 184 7.80 -6.92 2.23
C MET A 184 9.22 -6.59 1.73
N ARG A 185 9.83 -7.47 0.92
CA ARG A 185 11.17 -7.26 0.37
C ARG A 185 11.10 -6.50 -0.96
N SER A 186 12.12 -5.67 -1.25
CA SER A 186 12.22 -4.99 -2.55
C SER A 186 12.42 -5.95 -3.72
N LYS A 187 13.06 -7.11 -3.48
CA LYS A 187 13.42 -8.09 -4.49
C LYS A 187 12.33 -9.14 -4.70
N ALA A 188 11.90 -9.33 -5.96
CA ALA A 188 10.98 -10.38 -6.36
C ALA A 188 11.63 -11.28 -7.42
N TRP A 189 11.75 -12.59 -7.14
CA TRP A 189 12.38 -13.55 -8.03
C TRP A 189 11.42 -14.03 -9.12
N LEU A 190 11.95 -14.21 -10.33
CA LEU A 190 11.29 -14.83 -11.45
C LEU A 190 11.64 -16.33 -11.50
N LYS A 191 10.81 -17.14 -12.15
CA LYS A 191 11.04 -18.59 -12.29
C LYS A 191 12.30 -18.91 -13.07
N SER A 192 12.70 -18.04 -14.01
CA SER A 192 13.93 -18.15 -14.79
C SER A 192 15.21 -17.93 -13.99
N GLY A 193 15.13 -17.41 -12.76
CA GLY A 193 16.28 -16.97 -11.95
C GLY A 193 16.69 -15.52 -12.19
N ALA A 194 15.98 -14.81 -13.04
CA ALA A 194 15.98 -13.35 -13.10
C ALA A 194 15.21 -12.77 -11.90
N TYR A 195 15.22 -11.46 -11.70
CA TYR A 195 14.50 -10.85 -10.59
C TYR A 195 14.12 -9.40 -10.88
N LEU A 196 13.12 -8.92 -10.16
CA LEU A 196 12.68 -7.54 -10.13
C LEU A 196 13.20 -6.88 -8.85
N ILE A 197 13.62 -5.63 -8.94
CA ILE A 197 13.76 -4.72 -7.80
C ILE A 197 12.61 -3.74 -7.87
N ILE A 198 11.84 -3.65 -6.79
CA ILE A 198 10.65 -2.80 -6.70
C ILE A 198 10.87 -1.83 -5.56
N GLU A 199 10.98 -0.55 -5.87
CA GLU A 199 11.23 0.51 -4.91
C GLU A 199 10.17 1.61 -5.02
N LYS A 200 9.73 2.10 -3.87
CA LYS A 200 8.80 3.20 -3.77
C LYS A 200 9.57 4.44 -3.36
N THR A 201 9.56 5.45 -4.21
CA THR A 201 10.04 6.80 -3.88
C THR A 201 8.85 7.66 -3.40
N GLU A 202 9.11 8.89 -3.05
CA GLU A 202 8.06 9.85 -2.68
C GLU A 202 7.05 10.08 -3.82
N ALA A 203 7.52 10.20 -5.06
CA ALA A 203 6.71 10.58 -6.22
C ALA A 203 6.22 9.41 -7.06
N MET A 204 6.94 8.29 -7.10
CA MET A 204 6.67 7.19 -8.01
C MET A 204 7.15 5.84 -7.47
N VAL A 205 6.72 4.78 -8.13
CA VAL A 205 7.25 3.43 -7.95
C VAL A 205 8.17 3.13 -9.12
N VAL A 206 9.36 2.63 -8.84
CA VAL A 206 10.33 2.19 -9.85
C VAL A 206 10.47 0.68 -9.79
N VAL A 207 10.47 0.04 -10.94
CA VAL A 207 10.69 -1.40 -11.10
C VAL A 207 11.83 -1.62 -12.07
N ASP A 208 12.90 -2.24 -11.59
CA ASP A 208 14.08 -2.59 -12.40
C ASP A 208 14.10 -4.11 -12.65
N VAL A 209 14.31 -4.51 -13.91
CA VAL A 209 14.34 -5.90 -14.36
C VAL A 209 15.77 -6.38 -14.54
N ASN A 210 16.18 -7.31 -13.71
CA ASN A 210 17.54 -7.87 -13.73
C ASN A 210 17.57 -9.31 -14.25
N SER A 211 18.49 -9.60 -15.17
CA SER A 211 18.69 -10.95 -15.73
C SER A 211 19.19 -11.98 -14.69
N GLY A 212 19.84 -11.51 -13.62
CA GLY A 212 20.38 -12.38 -12.57
C GLY A 212 21.42 -13.35 -13.11
N ARG A 213 21.26 -14.61 -12.75
CA ARG A 213 22.13 -15.71 -13.20
C ARG A 213 21.62 -16.39 -14.49
N PHE A 214 20.63 -15.81 -15.15
CA PHE A 214 20.09 -16.40 -16.37
C PHE A 214 21.09 -16.27 -17.52
N VAL A 215 21.85 -17.35 -17.76
CA VAL A 215 22.74 -17.48 -18.90
C VAL A 215 22.03 -18.35 -19.94
N GLY A 216 21.25 -17.72 -20.81
CA GLY A 216 20.60 -18.44 -21.91
C GLY A 216 21.61 -18.86 -22.97
N LYS A 217 21.38 -20.01 -23.58
CA LYS A 217 22.18 -20.51 -24.73
C LYS A 217 21.85 -19.82 -26.07
N LYS A 218 20.91 -18.88 -26.05
CA LYS A 218 20.38 -18.15 -27.22
C LYS A 218 21.02 -16.76 -27.37
N LEU A 219 20.75 -16.11 -28.51
CA LEU A 219 21.14 -14.73 -28.76
C LEU A 219 20.63 -13.81 -27.65
N HIS A 220 21.39 -12.76 -27.34
CA HIS A 220 21.08 -11.81 -26.24
C HIS A 220 19.66 -11.27 -26.33
N GLU A 221 19.21 -10.87 -27.51
CA GLU A 221 17.87 -10.33 -27.79
C GLU A 221 16.73 -11.31 -27.43
N GLU A 222 16.86 -12.60 -27.77
CA GLU A 222 15.85 -13.62 -27.43
C GLU A 222 15.77 -13.87 -25.92
N ASN A 223 16.91 -13.80 -25.23
CA ASN A 223 16.97 -13.95 -23.79
C ASN A 223 16.32 -12.73 -23.09
N SER A 224 16.62 -11.52 -23.56
CA SER A 224 15.99 -10.29 -23.06
C SER A 224 14.48 -10.34 -23.24
N LEU A 225 14.01 -10.72 -24.43
CA LEU A 225 12.56 -10.87 -24.68
C LEU A 225 11.91 -11.88 -23.74
N LYS A 226 12.52 -13.06 -23.54
CA LYS A 226 11.97 -14.09 -22.67
C LYS A 226 11.85 -13.61 -21.22
N ILE A 227 12.91 -12.97 -20.70
CA ILE A 227 12.92 -12.43 -19.33
C ILE A 227 11.90 -11.30 -19.21
N ASN A 228 11.87 -10.37 -20.16
CA ASN A 228 10.95 -9.25 -20.13
C ASN A 228 9.47 -9.67 -20.21
N LEU A 229 9.14 -10.72 -20.97
CA LEU A 229 7.79 -11.29 -20.97
C LEU A 229 7.41 -11.90 -19.62
N GLU A 230 8.33 -12.59 -18.95
CA GLU A 230 8.13 -13.12 -17.62
C GLU A 230 8.01 -11.97 -16.59
N ALA A 231 8.89 -10.98 -16.68
CA ALA A 231 8.88 -9.78 -15.85
C ALA A 231 7.55 -9.01 -15.98
N ALA A 232 7.04 -8.84 -17.20
CA ALA A 232 5.76 -8.16 -17.43
C ALA A 232 4.58 -8.82 -16.69
N ARG A 233 4.54 -10.17 -16.67
CA ARG A 233 3.53 -10.93 -15.91
C ARG A 233 3.70 -10.74 -14.41
N GLU A 234 4.93 -10.86 -13.92
CA GLU A 234 5.22 -10.74 -12.50
C GLU A 234 5.05 -9.30 -12.01
N VAL A 235 5.43 -8.28 -12.77
CA VAL A 235 5.17 -6.87 -12.44
C VAL A 235 3.67 -6.65 -12.22
N ALA A 236 2.82 -7.06 -13.17
CA ALA A 236 1.37 -6.94 -13.03
C ALA A 236 0.83 -7.67 -11.79
N ARG A 237 1.42 -8.82 -11.42
CA ARG A 237 1.10 -9.58 -10.20
C ARG A 237 1.55 -8.81 -8.96
N GLN A 238 2.79 -8.32 -8.92
CA GLN A 238 3.36 -7.58 -7.79
C GLN A 238 2.63 -6.27 -7.53
N LEU A 239 2.23 -5.53 -8.57
CA LEU A 239 1.44 -4.32 -8.43
C LEU A 239 0.12 -4.57 -7.69
N ARG A 240 -0.55 -5.69 -7.99
CA ARG A 240 -1.79 -6.08 -7.30
C ARG A 240 -1.55 -6.56 -5.88
N LEU A 241 -0.55 -7.42 -5.65
CA LEU A 241 -0.27 -8.01 -4.33
C LEU A 241 0.22 -6.98 -3.32
N ARG A 242 1.10 -6.06 -3.76
CA ARG A 242 1.64 -4.98 -2.92
C ARG A 242 0.75 -3.74 -2.89
N ASP A 243 -0.31 -3.70 -3.68
CA ASP A 243 -1.20 -2.56 -3.89
C ASP A 243 -0.46 -1.26 -4.25
N LEU A 244 0.55 -1.39 -5.11
CA LEU A 244 1.34 -0.25 -5.58
C LEU A 244 0.52 0.61 -6.54
N SER A 245 0.59 1.93 -6.39
CA SER A 245 -0.27 2.87 -7.10
C SER A 245 0.41 4.22 -7.35
N GLY A 246 -0.17 5.05 -8.18
CA GLY A 246 0.41 6.32 -8.62
C GLY A 246 1.13 6.16 -9.94
N LEU A 247 2.17 6.95 -10.14
CA LEU A 247 3.08 6.82 -11.28
C LEU A 247 4.02 5.64 -11.06
N ILE A 248 4.17 4.79 -12.05
CA ILE A 248 5.00 3.59 -12.02
C ILE A 248 5.87 3.59 -13.26
N VAL A 249 7.17 3.43 -13.05
CA VAL A 249 8.18 3.37 -14.12
C VAL A 249 8.82 1.99 -14.06
N ILE A 250 8.87 1.33 -15.21
CA ILE A 250 9.44 -0.02 -15.33
C ILE A 250 10.59 0.04 -16.31
N ASP A 251 11.78 -0.34 -15.85
CA ASP A 251 12.99 -0.47 -16.64
C ASP A 251 13.14 -1.93 -17.08
N PHE A 252 12.85 -2.20 -18.36
CA PHE A 252 12.99 -3.50 -18.95
C PHE A 252 14.40 -3.69 -19.49
N ILE A 253 14.89 -4.93 -19.51
CA ILE A 253 16.17 -5.25 -20.16
C ILE A 253 16.11 -4.80 -21.61
N ASP A 254 17.18 -4.17 -22.08
CA ASP A 254 17.29 -3.60 -23.43
C ASP A 254 16.90 -4.60 -24.52
N MET A 255 16.09 -4.09 -25.47
CA MET A 255 15.66 -4.80 -26.67
C MET A 255 15.84 -3.91 -27.88
N GLN A 256 16.59 -4.35 -28.86
CA GLN A 256 16.84 -3.60 -30.09
C GLN A 256 15.61 -3.59 -31.01
N LEU A 257 14.91 -4.73 -31.11
CA LEU A 257 13.79 -4.89 -32.02
C LEU A 257 12.51 -4.27 -31.46
N HIS A 258 11.94 -3.30 -32.18
CA HIS A 258 10.65 -2.67 -31.84
C HIS A 258 9.52 -3.69 -31.68
N GLU A 259 9.52 -4.77 -32.48
CA GLU A 259 8.52 -5.84 -32.37
C GLU A 259 8.57 -6.55 -31.02
N ASN A 260 9.76 -6.75 -30.46
CA ASN A 260 9.92 -7.36 -29.16
C ASN A 260 9.43 -6.45 -28.03
N ARG A 261 9.75 -5.15 -28.09
CA ARG A 261 9.18 -4.14 -27.18
C ARG A 261 7.65 -4.14 -27.22
N LYS A 262 7.07 -4.22 -28.42
CA LYS A 262 5.62 -4.30 -28.60
C LYS A 262 5.02 -5.58 -27.99
N LYS A 263 5.69 -6.73 -28.11
CA LYS A 263 5.24 -8.00 -27.47
C LYS A 263 5.19 -7.88 -25.95
N VAL A 264 6.24 -7.33 -25.34
CA VAL A 264 6.30 -7.12 -23.87
C VAL A 264 5.21 -6.16 -23.41
N TYR A 265 5.02 -5.05 -24.10
CA TYR A 265 3.93 -4.09 -23.82
C TYR A 265 2.55 -4.74 -23.89
N LEU A 266 2.28 -5.55 -24.91
CA LEU A 266 0.99 -6.23 -25.06
C LEU A 266 0.76 -7.28 -23.97
N GLU A 267 1.82 -8.02 -23.56
CA GLU A 267 1.74 -8.98 -22.47
C GLU A 267 1.42 -8.29 -21.14
N LEU A 268 2.11 -7.19 -20.82
CA LEU A 268 1.82 -6.40 -19.63
C LEU A 268 0.37 -5.89 -19.62
N ARG A 269 -0.10 -5.33 -20.74
CA ARG A 269 -1.49 -4.86 -20.88
C ARG A 269 -2.51 -5.99 -20.70
N LYS A 270 -2.21 -7.18 -21.19
CA LYS A 270 -3.06 -8.36 -21.03
C LYS A 270 -3.18 -8.74 -19.57
N GLU A 271 -2.08 -8.79 -18.83
CA GLU A 271 -2.06 -9.13 -17.40
C GLU A 271 -2.72 -8.05 -16.52
N LEU A 272 -2.56 -6.77 -16.88
CA LEU A 272 -3.21 -5.65 -16.19
C LEU A 272 -4.73 -5.60 -16.38
N LYS A 273 -5.31 -6.27 -17.39
CA LYS A 273 -6.78 -6.40 -17.50
C LYS A 273 -7.41 -7.16 -16.33
N LYS A 274 -6.63 -7.98 -15.62
CA LYS A 274 -7.06 -8.69 -14.41
C LYS A 274 -7.13 -7.77 -13.18
N ASP A 275 -6.55 -6.56 -13.27
CA ASP A 275 -6.56 -5.60 -12.18
C ASP A 275 -7.92 -4.89 -12.08
N ARG A 276 -8.38 -4.67 -10.86
CA ARG A 276 -9.60 -3.91 -10.56
C ARG A 276 -9.39 -2.40 -10.63
N ALA A 277 -8.15 -1.95 -10.35
CA ALA A 277 -7.77 -0.56 -10.42
C ALA A 277 -7.79 -0.07 -11.87
N LYS A 278 -8.08 1.20 -12.08
CA LYS A 278 -7.90 1.83 -13.38
C LYS A 278 -6.41 2.00 -13.63
N VAL A 279 -5.96 1.51 -14.78
CA VAL A 279 -4.57 1.63 -15.24
C VAL A 279 -4.53 2.31 -16.61
N ALA A 280 -3.53 3.17 -16.80
CA ALA A 280 -3.15 3.71 -18.09
C ALA A 280 -1.68 3.38 -18.33
N VAL A 281 -1.35 2.85 -19.52
CA VAL A 281 -0.01 2.34 -19.83
C VAL A 281 0.45 2.95 -21.14
N ALA A 282 1.63 3.58 -21.14
CA ALA A 282 2.32 4.10 -22.33
C ALA A 282 3.12 2.97 -23.01
N PRO A 283 3.38 3.05 -24.31
CA PRO A 283 4.31 2.15 -24.99
C PRO A 283 5.72 2.22 -24.39
N ILE A 284 6.51 1.13 -24.54
CA ILE A 284 7.93 1.14 -24.14
C ILE A 284 8.68 2.16 -25.00
N SER A 285 9.45 3.03 -24.36
CA SER A 285 10.28 4.03 -25.01
C SER A 285 11.49 3.42 -25.71
N GLU A 286 12.24 4.23 -26.46
CA GLU A 286 13.51 3.81 -27.07
C GLU A 286 14.57 3.44 -26.04
N PHE A 287 14.48 3.99 -24.84
CA PHE A 287 15.36 3.70 -23.70
C PHE A 287 14.97 2.46 -22.90
N GLY A 288 14.01 1.63 -23.36
CA GLY A 288 13.57 0.42 -22.65
C GLY A 288 12.57 0.69 -21.51
N ILE A 289 12.25 1.96 -21.23
CA ILE A 289 11.41 2.38 -20.10
C ILE A 289 9.93 2.33 -20.48
N LEU A 290 9.11 1.77 -19.60
CA LEU A 290 7.67 1.82 -19.69
C LEU A 290 7.09 2.66 -18.54
N GLU A 291 6.24 3.59 -18.90
CA GLU A 291 5.52 4.44 -17.95
C GLU A 291 4.06 4.01 -17.85
N MET A 292 3.54 3.98 -16.65
CA MET A 292 2.14 3.71 -16.41
C MET A 292 1.61 4.41 -15.16
N THR A 293 0.30 4.58 -15.11
CA THR A 293 -0.39 5.03 -13.89
C THR A 293 -1.38 4.00 -13.41
N ARG A 294 -1.45 3.78 -12.11
CA ARG A 294 -2.43 2.92 -11.45
C ARG A 294 -3.18 3.71 -10.39
N GLN A 295 -4.50 3.68 -10.46
CA GLN A 295 -5.35 4.36 -9.49
C GLN A 295 -5.13 3.80 -8.09
N ARG A 296 -4.92 4.68 -7.10
CA ARG A 296 -4.84 4.29 -5.70
C ARG A 296 -6.24 3.92 -5.19
N ILE A 297 -6.38 2.69 -4.69
CA ILE A 297 -7.60 2.20 -4.06
C ILE A 297 -7.43 2.26 -2.53
N ARG A 298 -6.29 1.79 -2.00
CA ARG A 298 -5.95 1.76 -0.58
C ARG A 298 -4.45 2.01 -0.37
N LEU A 299 -3.97 1.93 0.86
CA LEU A 299 -2.54 1.96 1.19
C LEU A 299 -1.81 0.77 0.56
N SER A 300 -0.52 0.97 0.24
CA SER A 300 0.30 -0.18 -0.16
C SER A 300 0.49 -1.14 1.02
N LEU A 301 0.76 -2.41 0.73
CA LEU A 301 1.00 -3.42 1.75
C LEU A 301 2.14 -2.97 2.69
N LEU A 302 3.22 -2.44 2.14
CA LEU A 302 4.36 -1.95 2.91
C LEU A 302 3.94 -0.81 3.87
N ASP A 303 3.19 0.20 3.38
CA ASP A 303 2.75 1.33 4.20
C ASP A 303 1.77 0.91 5.31
N SER A 304 1.03 -0.20 5.12
CA SER A 304 0.06 -0.68 6.11
C SER A 304 0.68 -1.61 7.16
N MET A 305 1.81 -2.26 6.86
CA MET A 305 2.41 -3.28 7.70
C MET A 305 3.78 -2.89 8.28
N SER A 306 4.32 -1.69 7.95
CA SER A 306 5.62 -1.24 8.44
C SER A 306 5.60 0.22 8.86
N ASN A 307 6.57 0.59 9.69
CA ASN A 307 6.86 1.96 10.06
C ASN A 307 8.17 2.41 9.42
N GLU A 308 8.36 3.70 9.26
CA GLU A 308 9.65 4.25 8.82
C GLU A 308 10.76 3.87 9.81
N CYS A 309 11.92 3.52 9.26
CA CYS A 309 13.09 3.20 10.08
C CYS A 309 13.57 4.44 10.84
N PRO A 310 13.61 4.43 12.18
CA PRO A 310 14.03 5.59 12.95
C PRO A 310 15.51 5.97 12.73
N SER A 311 16.34 5.01 12.28
CA SER A 311 17.76 5.27 12.04
C SER A 311 18.04 5.95 10.72
N CYS A 312 17.38 5.58 9.64
CA CYS A 312 17.64 6.15 8.31
C CYS A 312 16.51 7.03 7.78
N GLN A 313 15.36 7.10 8.48
CA GLN A 313 14.19 7.92 8.10
C GLN A 313 13.78 7.70 6.63
N GLY A 314 13.82 6.45 6.18
CA GLY A 314 13.46 6.06 4.81
C GLY A 314 14.58 6.16 3.77
N SER A 315 15.75 6.76 4.10
CA SER A 315 16.86 6.91 3.14
C SER A 315 17.59 5.60 2.80
N GLY A 316 17.43 4.55 3.61
CA GLY A 316 18.13 3.27 3.46
C GLY A 316 19.64 3.36 3.77
N ARG A 317 20.16 4.53 4.17
CA ARG A 317 21.57 4.78 4.45
C ARG A 317 21.74 5.56 5.75
N ILE A 318 22.83 5.29 6.47
CA ILE A 318 23.32 6.08 7.59
C ILE A 318 24.71 6.57 7.24
N ILE A 319 25.17 7.63 7.89
CA ILE A 319 26.55 8.12 7.68
C ILE A 319 27.57 7.07 8.13
N SER A 320 28.72 7.03 7.45
CA SER A 320 29.80 6.11 7.82
C SER A 320 30.44 6.51 9.15
N GLN A 321 31.09 5.54 9.81
CA GLN A 321 31.80 5.78 11.05
C GLN A 321 32.90 6.84 10.89
N GLU A 322 33.60 6.84 9.75
CA GLU A 322 34.62 7.86 9.44
C GLU A 322 33.99 9.25 9.30
N THR A 323 32.83 9.36 8.69
CA THR A 323 32.09 10.63 8.58
C THR A 323 31.62 11.09 9.97
N LEU A 324 31.17 10.17 10.82
CA LEU A 324 30.80 10.48 12.21
C LEU A 324 31.98 11.02 12.98
N ILE A 325 33.17 10.39 12.87
CA ILE A 325 34.42 10.85 13.51
C ILE A 325 34.79 12.25 13.03
N THR A 326 34.68 12.51 11.74
CA THR A 326 34.94 13.86 11.17
C THR A 326 33.98 14.90 11.75
N ARG A 327 32.70 14.57 11.93
CA ARG A 327 31.71 15.47 12.57
C ARG A 327 32.07 15.72 14.05
N ILE A 328 32.54 14.71 14.77
CA ILE A 328 33.03 14.82 16.15
C ILE A 328 34.22 15.77 16.19
N ASP A 329 35.21 15.62 15.30
CA ASP A 329 36.38 16.52 15.22
C ASP A 329 35.97 17.96 14.94
N HIS A 330 35.08 18.18 13.97
CA HIS A 330 34.57 19.51 13.67
C HIS A 330 33.80 20.13 14.83
N TRP A 331 33.05 19.33 15.60
CA TRP A 331 32.39 19.79 16.81
C TRP A 331 33.42 20.20 17.89
N LEU A 332 34.44 19.39 18.12
CA LEU A 332 35.51 19.68 19.07
C LEU A 332 36.30 20.95 18.72
N ARG A 333 36.62 21.17 17.45
CA ARG A 333 37.28 22.40 16.97
C ARG A 333 36.44 23.64 17.24
N ARG A 334 35.10 23.58 16.98
CA ARG A 334 34.19 24.67 17.30
C ARG A 334 34.06 24.90 18.80
N TYR A 335 33.99 23.85 19.56
CA TYR A 335 33.96 23.94 21.01
C TYR A 335 35.20 24.63 21.57
N LYS A 336 36.41 24.24 21.11
CA LYS A 336 37.67 24.85 21.45
C LYS A 336 37.71 26.36 21.14
N SER A 337 37.08 26.80 20.06
CA SER A 337 37.08 28.22 19.65
C SER A 337 36.15 29.10 20.49
N LYS A 338 35.08 28.55 21.04
CA LYS A 338 34.04 29.30 21.76
C LYS A 338 34.09 29.12 23.27
N LYS A 339 34.34 27.92 23.74
CA LYS A 339 34.39 27.53 25.17
C LYS A 339 35.45 26.47 25.32
N PHE A 340 36.17 26.50 26.45
CA PHE A 340 37.17 25.49 26.73
C PHE A 340 36.85 24.73 28.01
N SER A 341 36.75 23.41 27.91
CA SER A 341 36.78 22.51 29.06
C SER A 341 37.65 21.33 28.70
N PHE A 342 38.64 21.02 29.56
CA PHE A 342 39.60 19.95 29.32
C PHE A 342 38.95 18.56 29.33
N ARG A 343 37.82 18.37 30.02
CA ARG A 343 37.15 17.05 30.15
C ARG A 343 35.77 17.09 29.66
N LEU A 344 35.46 16.16 28.69
CA LEU A 344 34.13 15.94 28.13
C LEU A 344 33.78 14.45 28.13
N ARG A 345 32.51 14.16 28.24
CA ARG A 345 31.97 12.81 28.00
C ARG A 345 31.33 12.76 26.62
N LEU A 346 31.68 11.76 25.84
CA LEU A 346 31.13 11.52 24.51
C LEU A 346 30.30 10.25 24.54
N GLN A 347 29.01 10.40 24.42
CA GLN A 347 28.09 9.27 24.30
C GLN A 347 27.89 8.88 22.83
N LEU A 348 28.05 7.60 22.56
CA LEU A 348 27.94 7.00 21.25
C LEU A 348 27.09 5.71 21.31
N HIS A 349 26.51 5.34 20.19
CA HIS A 349 25.97 3.99 20.01
C HIS A 349 27.10 2.96 20.28
N PRO A 350 26.81 1.80 20.93
CA PRO A 350 27.85 0.82 21.32
C PRO A 350 28.78 0.42 20.17
N GLU A 351 28.27 0.21 18.96
CA GLU A 351 29.10 -0.13 17.79
C GLU A 351 30.12 0.97 17.45
N ASN A 352 29.74 2.24 17.53
CA ASN A 352 30.66 3.35 17.28
C ASN A 352 31.62 3.57 18.42
N ALA A 353 31.20 3.30 19.65
CA ALA A 353 32.06 3.35 20.82
C ALA A 353 33.15 2.26 20.75
N ALA A 354 32.78 1.03 20.43
CA ALA A 354 33.70 -0.08 20.20
C ALA A 354 34.69 0.23 19.07
N TYR A 355 34.18 0.73 17.92
CA TYR A 355 35.03 1.12 16.80
C TYR A 355 36.12 2.13 17.19
N LEU A 356 35.79 3.17 17.98
CA LEU A 356 36.76 4.17 18.43
C LEU A 356 37.69 3.65 19.53
N ASN A 357 37.20 2.81 20.41
CA ASN A 357 38.00 2.32 21.55
C ASN A 357 38.98 1.19 21.14
N ASP A 358 38.56 0.33 20.22
CA ASP A 358 39.30 -0.89 19.88
C ASP A 358 40.02 -0.77 18.55
N GLU A 359 39.28 -0.52 17.46
CA GLU A 359 39.84 -0.55 16.11
C GLU A 359 40.60 0.74 15.75
N LYS A 360 40.10 1.91 16.18
CA LYS A 360 40.63 3.22 15.81
C LYS A 360 41.12 4.04 17.01
N LYS A 361 41.67 3.38 18.02
CA LYS A 361 42.19 4.01 19.25
C LYS A 361 43.23 5.12 19.00
N HIS A 362 44.01 5.00 17.92
CA HIS A 362 44.96 6.04 17.50
C HIS A 362 44.26 7.32 17.04
N ILE A 363 43.10 7.21 16.36
CA ILE A 363 42.30 8.36 15.93
C ILE A 363 41.73 9.09 17.15
N LEU A 364 41.18 8.35 18.11
CA LEU A 364 40.66 8.92 19.35
C LEU A 364 41.77 9.70 20.11
N ARG A 365 42.96 9.12 20.20
CA ARG A 365 44.13 9.83 20.81
C ARG A 365 44.49 11.08 20.00
N GLY A 366 44.48 11.02 18.67
CA GLY A 366 44.69 12.15 17.79
C GLY A 366 43.69 13.29 18.02
N LEU A 367 42.40 12.96 18.10
CA LEU A 367 41.33 13.91 18.39
C LEU A 367 41.52 14.60 19.74
N MET A 368 41.84 13.83 20.78
CA MET A 368 42.12 14.37 22.12
C MET A 368 43.31 15.31 22.11
N TRP A 369 44.40 14.93 21.44
CA TRP A 369 45.63 15.71 21.39
C TRP A 369 45.48 17.01 20.58
N GLN A 370 44.90 16.92 19.37
CA GLN A 370 44.73 18.09 18.50
C GLN A 370 43.77 19.14 19.09
N ASN A 371 42.76 18.69 19.80
CA ASN A 371 41.75 19.57 20.38
C ASN A 371 42.02 19.94 21.85
N PHE A 372 43.13 19.45 22.46
CA PHE A 372 43.49 19.66 23.88
C PHE A 372 42.36 19.29 24.85
N VAL A 373 41.66 18.15 24.58
CA VAL A 373 40.54 17.69 25.35
C VAL A 373 40.70 16.23 25.75
N HIS A 374 40.28 15.88 26.95
CA HIS A 374 40.18 14.50 27.40
C HIS A 374 38.75 14.02 27.20
N LEU A 375 38.58 13.02 26.35
CA LEU A 375 37.29 12.43 26.04
C LEU A 375 37.11 11.11 26.78
N LYS A 376 36.04 11.00 27.57
CA LYS A 376 35.57 9.74 28.12
C LYS A 376 34.44 9.25 27.23
N ILE A 377 34.64 8.13 26.49
CA ILE A 377 33.58 7.52 25.68
C ILE A 377 32.67 6.73 26.60
N GLU A 378 31.37 6.90 26.42
CA GLU A 378 30.29 6.18 27.10
C GLU A 378 29.38 5.57 26.09
N GLU A 379 29.04 4.29 26.25
CA GLU A 379 28.09 3.59 25.41
C GLU A 379 26.66 3.97 25.81
N ASN A 380 25.81 4.29 24.81
CA ASN A 380 24.43 4.61 25.05
C ASN A 380 23.55 4.10 23.89
N ASN A 381 22.73 3.07 24.13
CA ASN A 381 21.81 2.49 23.18
C ASN A 381 20.71 3.45 22.69
N LYS A 382 20.48 4.57 23.39
CA LYS A 382 19.51 5.59 23.00
C LYS A 382 20.06 6.56 21.96
N VAL A 383 21.39 6.62 21.80
CA VAL A 383 22.04 7.43 20.76
C VAL A 383 21.98 6.67 19.44
N GLN A 384 21.48 7.33 18.39
CA GLN A 384 21.40 6.74 17.05
C GLN A 384 22.81 6.50 16.49
N ARG A 385 22.94 5.52 15.58
CA ARG A 385 24.22 5.15 14.95
C ARG A 385 24.89 6.27 14.16
N ASP A 386 24.14 7.25 13.69
CA ASP A 386 24.60 8.39 12.90
C ASP A 386 24.74 9.67 13.72
N SER A 387 24.61 9.58 15.05
CA SER A 387 24.64 10.71 15.96
C SER A 387 25.60 10.51 17.13
N PHE A 388 25.84 11.58 17.84
CA PHE A 388 26.66 11.61 19.09
C PHE A 388 26.10 12.63 20.05
N VAL A 389 26.42 12.47 21.36
CA VAL A 389 26.03 13.41 22.40
C VAL A 389 27.27 13.78 23.21
N PHE A 390 27.56 15.08 23.33
CA PHE A 390 28.58 15.59 24.20
C PHE A 390 27.99 16.07 25.52
N LEU A 391 28.50 15.53 26.61
CA LEU A 391 28.09 15.94 27.95
C LEU A 391 29.25 16.65 28.66
N ARG A 392 28.91 17.72 29.38
CA ARG A 392 29.83 18.39 30.27
C ARG A 392 30.10 17.51 31.51
N THR A 393 31.36 17.29 31.84
CA THR A 393 31.72 16.36 32.95
C THR A 393 31.25 16.88 34.30
N LYS A 394 31.19 18.22 34.52
CA LYS A 394 30.88 18.85 35.80
C LYS A 394 29.45 18.64 36.27
N ASP A 395 28.50 18.78 35.39
CA ASP A 395 27.06 18.81 35.67
C ASP A 395 26.23 17.80 34.85
N GLY A 396 26.84 17.10 33.90
CA GLY A 396 26.17 16.15 33.02
C GLY A 396 25.28 16.78 31.95
N ALA A 397 25.34 18.09 31.80
CA ALA A 397 24.52 18.79 30.83
C ALA A 397 24.86 18.41 29.36
N ASP A 398 23.86 18.18 28.53
CA ASP A 398 24.03 18.00 27.08
C ASP A 398 24.38 19.35 26.43
N ILE A 399 25.56 19.39 25.84
CA ILE A 399 26.13 20.56 25.18
C ILE A 399 26.24 20.38 23.66
N THR A 400 25.70 19.28 23.12
CA THR A 400 25.82 18.93 21.70
C THR A 400 25.32 20.04 20.80
N ASN A 401 24.16 20.59 21.13
CA ASN A 401 23.51 21.65 20.33
C ASN A 401 24.14 23.04 20.50
N GLU A 402 24.92 23.28 21.56
CA GLU A 402 25.57 24.58 21.77
C GLU A 402 26.59 24.92 20.65
N MET A 403 27.07 23.88 19.95
CA MET A 403 28.07 24.03 18.88
C MET A 403 27.53 23.71 17.49
N ASN A 404 26.24 23.37 17.36
CA ASN A 404 25.64 23.23 16.04
C ASN A 404 25.58 24.61 15.36
N LEU A 405 25.87 24.62 14.06
CA LEU A 405 25.61 25.79 13.24
C LEU A 405 24.12 26.13 13.41
N GLU A 406 23.82 27.38 13.74
CA GLU A 406 22.45 27.87 13.70
C GLU A 406 21.84 27.40 12.37
N LYS A 407 20.74 26.66 12.44
CA LYS A 407 19.99 26.36 11.23
C LYS A 407 19.67 27.72 10.64
N GLY A 408 20.26 28.06 9.50
CA GLY A 408 19.86 29.24 8.74
C GLY A 408 18.35 29.23 8.51
N PRO A 409 17.74 30.39 8.36
CA PRO A 409 16.32 30.57 8.29
C PRO A 409 15.64 29.74 7.23
#